data_eb01061a3555bfa464c4d7ccbc3856fd
#
_entry.id   eb01061a3555bfa464c4d7ccbc3856fd
#
_cell.length_a   1.000
_cell.length_b   1.000
_cell.length_c   1.000
_cell.angle_alpha   90.00
_cell.angle_beta   90.00
_cell.angle_gamma   90.00
#
_symmetry.space_group_name_H-M   'P 1'
#
loop_
_entity.id
_entity.type
_entity.pdbx_description
1 polymer ?
#
loop_
_entity_poly.entity_id
_entity_poly.type
_entity_poly.pdbx_seq_one_letter_code
_entity_poly.pdbx_strand_id
1 'polypeptide(L)'
;AQAAGTGIATTTTTGIAALNLRGELVDLISSRAMSSSDVIEWIAARGRPLIVATDVSPTPGAVEKTKRAFNAVLFSPGADMAGEEKIALGRELGYKNDHERDALAAALAAFRKYKNKFMQVEKKAPAEVDPDEIKALVVRGYSIENAIAEFSHPPPAEGRPAAPAPPAPDPDTAALRQHIQQLSEQV
;
A
#
# COMPACT_ATOMS: atom_id res chain seq x y z
N ALA A 1 11.54 -4.58 4.88
CA ALA A 1 10.53 -5.61 5.11
C ALA A 1 9.16 -5.06 4.68
N GLN A 2 8.46 -5.79 3.83
CA GLN A 2 7.10 -5.43 3.42
C GLN A 2 6.10 -6.16 4.33
N ALA A 3 5.13 -5.44 4.86
CA ALA A 3 4.02 -6.04 5.58
C ALA A 3 2.94 -6.49 4.57
N ALA A 4 2.44 -7.72 4.69
CA ALA A 4 1.47 -8.27 3.75
C ALA A 4 0.12 -7.60 3.85
N GLY A 5 -0.34 -7.38 5.05
CA GLY A 5 -1.65 -6.81 5.33
C GLY A 5 -1.71 -6.22 6.73
N THR A 6 -2.42 -5.12 6.83
CA THR A 6 -2.72 -4.50 8.11
C THR A 6 -4.23 -4.46 8.28
N GLY A 7 -4.73 -5.12 9.32
CA GLY A 7 -6.13 -5.05 9.74
C GLY A 7 -6.32 -3.92 10.74
N ILE A 8 -7.36 -3.14 10.57
CA ILE A 8 -7.72 -2.02 11.45
C ILE A 8 -9.18 -2.16 11.85
N ALA A 9 -9.44 -2.23 13.14
CA ALA A 9 -10.76 -2.14 13.75
C ALA A 9 -10.88 -0.82 14.51
N THR A 10 -11.85 0.01 14.15
CA THR A 10 -12.01 1.36 14.71
C THR A 10 -13.36 1.55 15.40
N THR A 11 -13.27 1.87 16.68
CA THR A 11 -14.33 2.45 17.51
C THR A 11 -13.65 3.51 18.39
N THR A 12 -14.04 3.70 19.63
CA THR A 12 -13.27 4.49 20.63
C THR A 12 -11.91 3.88 20.95
N THR A 13 -11.73 2.59 20.68
CA THR A 13 -10.45 1.86 20.74
C THR A 13 -10.10 1.36 19.34
N THR A 14 -8.88 1.61 18.89
CA THR A 14 -8.37 1.13 17.61
C THR A 14 -7.52 -0.11 17.83
N GLY A 15 -7.85 -1.21 17.14
CA GLY A 15 -7.01 -2.40 17.02
C GLY A 15 -6.26 -2.39 15.69
N ILE A 16 -4.99 -2.78 15.72
CA ILE A 16 -4.15 -2.88 14.51
C ILE A 16 -3.36 -4.19 14.58
N ALA A 17 -3.42 -4.95 13.49
CA ALA A 17 -2.64 -6.17 13.30
C ALA A 17 -1.79 -6.05 12.03
N ALA A 18 -0.52 -6.36 12.11
CA ALA A 18 0.38 -6.41 10.96
C ALA A 18 0.86 -7.85 10.73
N LEU A 19 0.66 -8.35 9.51
CA LEU A 19 1.15 -9.65 9.04
C LEU A 19 2.24 -9.45 7.98
N ASN A 20 3.21 -10.36 7.94
CA ASN A 20 4.15 -10.42 6.83
C ASN A 20 3.55 -11.15 5.61
N LEU A 21 4.28 -11.19 4.49
CA LEU A 21 3.82 -11.84 3.24
C LEU A 21 3.76 -13.38 3.30
N ARG A 22 4.11 -13.96 4.44
CA ARG A 22 3.95 -15.39 4.75
C ARG A 22 2.73 -15.66 5.63
N GLY A 23 2.06 -14.60 6.11
CA GLY A 23 0.90 -14.68 7.00
C GLY A 23 1.26 -14.79 8.48
N GLU A 24 2.53 -14.56 8.83
CA GLU A 24 2.99 -14.55 10.21
C GLU A 24 2.70 -13.21 10.86
N LEU A 25 2.31 -13.21 12.13
CA LEU A 25 2.04 -12.00 12.90
C LEU A 25 3.35 -11.27 13.18
N VAL A 26 3.46 -10.04 12.68
CA VAL A 26 4.60 -9.15 12.96
C VAL A 26 4.37 -8.41 14.27
N ASP A 27 3.18 -7.82 14.42
CA ASP A 27 2.80 -7.11 15.64
C ASP A 27 1.28 -6.91 15.73
N LEU A 28 0.80 -6.72 16.96
CA LEU A 28 -0.62 -6.58 17.29
C LEU A 28 -0.77 -5.61 18.47
N ILE A 29 -1.61 -4.59 18.29
CA ILE A 29 -1.85 -3.58 19.33
C ILE A 29 -3.31 -3.15 19.34
N SER A 30 -3.78 -2.76 20.51
CA SER A 30 -5.00 -1.98 20.67
C SER A 30 -4.73 -0.76 21.57
N SER A 31 -5.28 0.37 21.19
CA SER A 31 -5.11 1.63 21.94
C SER A 31 -6.36 2.50 21.84
N ARG A 32 -6.67 3.20 22.94
CA ARG A 32 -7.73 4.22 22.97
C ARG A 32 -7.21 5.52 22.39
N ALA A 33 -8.11 6.26 21.74
CA ALA A 33 -7.84 7.60 21.21
C ALA A 33 -6.63 7.69 20.24
N MET A 34 -6.34 6.60 19.50
CA MET A 34 -5.32 6.59 18.47
C MET A 34 -5.76 7.42 17.26
N SER A 35 -5.01 8.44 16.91
CA SER A 35 -5.29 9.23 15.71
C SER A 35 -4.94 8.49 14.43
N SER A 36 -5.46 8.94 13.28
CA SER A 36 -5.05 8.36 11.98
C SER A 36 -3.56 8.50 11.72
N SER A 37 -2.91 9.54 12.24
CA SER A 37 -1.46 9.74 12.11
C SER A 37 -0.69 8.72 12.93
N ASP A 38 -1.12 8.46 14.16
CA ASP A 38 -0.50 7.44 15.03
C ASP A 38 -0.61 6.03 14.40
N VAL A 39 -1.76 5.73 13.78
CA VAL A 39 -1.96 4.46 13.05
C VAL A 39 -0.96 4.35 11.89
N ILE A 40 -0.82 5.40 11.09
CA ILE A 40 0.10 5.43 9.94
C ILE A 40 1.55 5.29 10.42
N GLU A 41 1.94 6.01 11.46
CA GLU A 41 3.28 5.96 12.04
C GLU A 41 3.59 4.56 12.60
N TRP A 42 2.65 3.98 13.34
CA TRP A 42 2.80 2.61 13.88
C TRP A 42 3.02 1.59 12.76
N ILE A 43 2.26 1.69 11.67
CA ILE A 43 2.38 0.79 10.51
C ILE A 43 3.72 1.02 9.81
N ALA A 44 4.10 2.29 9.56
CA ALA A 44 5.34 2.64 8.87
C ALA A 44 6.59 2.12 9.59
N ALA A 45 6.57 2.10 10.92
CA ALA A 45 7.65 1.54 11.74
C ALA A 45 7.84 0.02 11.55
N ARG A 46 6.83 -0.70 11.07
CA ARG A 46 6.85 -2.16 10.87
C ARG A 46 6.99 -2.57 9.41
N GLY A 47 6.85 -1.63 8.51
CA GLY A 47 7.05 -1.83 7.08
C GLY A 47 6.00 -1.13 6.23
N ARG A 48 6.07 -1.34 4.92
CA ARG A 48 5.11 -0.78 3.99
C ARG A 48 4.04 -1.82 3.66
N PRO A 49 2.77 -1.61 4.04
CA PRO A 49 1.71 -2.57 3.77
C PRO A 49 1.36 -2.57 2.27
N LEU A 50 1.14 -3.74 1.71
CA LEU A 50 0.56 -3.92 0.37
C LEU A 50 -0.97 -3.89 0.41
N ILE A 51 -1.55 -4.36 1.52
CA ILE A 51 -2.98 -4.47 1.73
C ILE A 51 -3.32 -3.82 3.07
N VAL A 52 -4.36 -3.01 3.08
CA VAL A 52 -5.02 -2.52 4.31
C VAL A 52 -6.39 -3.16 4.36
N ALA A 53 -6.75 -3.76 5.49
CA ALA A 53 -7.96 -4.55 5.66
C ALA A 53 -8.85 -4.00 6.78
N THR A 54 -10.14 -4.23 6.65
CA THR A 54 -11.14 -4.03 7.70
C THR A 54 -12.07 -5.24 7.78
N ASP A 55 -12.66 -5.44 8.93
CA ASP A 55 -13.64 -6.50 9.24
C ASP A 55 -15.10 -6.04 9.08
N VAL A 56 -15.32 -4.75 8.81
CA VAL A 56 -16.63 -4.12 8.72
C VAL A 56 -16.91 -3.49 7.36
N SER A 57 -18.19 -3.35 7.06
CA SER A 57 -18.73 -2.66 5.88
C SER A 57 -19.85 -1.69 6.32
N PRO A 58 -19.84 -0.40 5.91
CA PRO A 58 -18.88 0.24 5.01
C PRO A 58 -17.49 0.48 5.67
N THR A 59 -16.47 0.65 4.81
CA THR A 59 -15.10 0.87 5.26
C THR A 59 -14.96 2.14 6.10
N PRO A 60 -14.38 2.08 7.32
CA PRO A 60 -14.15 3.25 8.15
C PRO A 60 -13.18 4.26 7.52
N GLY A 61 -13.41 5.56 7.77
CA GLY A 61 -12.59 6.63 7.20
C GLY A 61 -11.10 6.56 7.59
N ALA A 62 -10.77 6.06 8.77
CA ALA A 62 -9.38 5.84 9.20
C ALA A 62 -8.66 4.79 8.35
N VAL A 63 -9.37 3.73 7.96
CA VAL A 63 -8.87 2.66 7.06
C VAL A 63 -8.60 3.24 5.66
N GLU A 64 -9.52 4.04 5.13
CA GLU A 64 -9.35 4.72 3.84
C GLU A 64 -8.17 5.69 3.84
N LYS A 65 -7.96 6.45 4.92
CA LYS A 65 -6.81 7.35 5.07
C LYS A 65 -5.51 6.55 5.08
N THR A 66 -5.46 5.46 5.83
CA THR A 66 -4.28 4.57 5.91
C THR A 66 -3.96 3.96 4.55
N LYS A 67 -4.97 3.42 3.86
CA LYS A 67 -4.82 2.89 2.50
C LYS A 67 -4.18 3.92 1.55
N ARG A 68 -4.67 5.16 1.57
CA ARG A 68 -4.15 6.24 0.72
C ARG A 68 -2.72 6.62 1.07
N ALA A 69 -2.39 6.70 2.36
CA ALA A 69 -1.05 7.05 2.83
C ALA A 69 0.03 6.08 2.31
N PHE A 70 -0.29 4.81 2.18
CA PHE A 70 0.65 3.78 1.72
C PHE A 70 0.47 3.38 0.25
N ASN A 71 -0.53 3.94 -0.45
CA ASN A 71 -0.94 3.46 -1.77
C ASN A 71 -1.17 1.94 -1.79
N ALA A 72 -1.83 1.45 -0.73
CA ALA A 72 -2.12 0.04 -0.52
C ALA A 72 -3.45 -0.35 -1.16
N VAL A 73 -3.65 -1.65 -1.35
CA VAL A 73 -4.93 -2.21 -1.82
C VAL A 73 -5.86 -2.39 -0.62
N LEU A 74 -7.11 -1.97 -0.76
CA LEU A 74 -8.12 -2.17 0.28
C LEU A 74 -8.69 -3.60 0.21
N PHE A 75 -8.74 -4.25 1.35
CA PHE A 75 -9.59 -5.40 1.57
C PHE A 75 -10.74 -5.00 2.50
N SER A 76 -11.97 -5.14 2.02
CA SER A 76 -13.19 -5.00 2.81
C SER A 76 -14.09 -6.19 2.52
N PRO A 77 -14.72 -6.81 3.51
CA PRO A 77 -15.70 -7.86 3.29
C PRO A 77 -16.97 -7.27 2.66
N GLY A 78 -17.77 -8.10 1.99
CA GLY A 78 -19.07 -7.68 1.44
C GLY A 78 -20.13 -7.38 2.50
N ALA A 79 -19.94 -7.93 3.70
CA ALA A 79 -20.74 -7.70 4.90
C ALA A 79 -19.81 -7.83 6.13
N ASP A 80 -20.25 -7.35 7.28
CA ASP A 80 -19.50 -7.48 8.52
C ASP A 80 -19.15 -8.95 8.81
N MET A 81 -17.91 -9.20 9.21
CA MET A 81 -17.47 -10.55 9.55
C MET A 81 -18.17 -11.02 10.83
N ALA A 82 -18.70 -12.24 10.80
CA ALA A 82 -19.34 -12.84 11.97
C ALA A 82 -18.34 -13.06 13.12
N GLY A 83 -18.82 -12.91 14.37
CA GLY A 83 -17.97 -13.06 15.56
C GLY A 83 -17.30 -14.44 15.64
N GLU A 84 -18.01 -15.50 15.28
CA GLU A 84 -17.47 -16.87 15.24
C GLU A 84 -16.33 -17.02 14.21
N GLU A 85 -16.46 -16.38 13.04
CA GLU A 85 -15.42 -16.36 12.02
C GLU A 85 -14.17 -15.63 12.52
N LYS A 86 -14.34 -14.48 13.19
CA LYS A 86 -13.24 -13.72 13.78
C LYS A 86 -12.49 -14.52 14.84
N ILE A 87 -13.22 -15.22 15.70
CA ILE A 87 -12.64 -16.09 16.73
C ILE A 87 -11.87 -17.25 16.08
N ALA A 88 -12.45 -17.90 15.08
CA ALA A 88 -11.81 -19.01 14.37
C ALA A 88 -10.51 -18.57 13.65
N LEU A 89 -10.50 -17.36 13.09
CA LEU A 89 -9.32 -16.80 12.44
C LEU A 89 -8.19 -16.45 13.41
N GLY A 90 -8.52 -15.81 14.55
CA GLY A 90 -7.53 -15.30 15.49
C GLY A 90 -7.03 -16.30 16.53
N ARG A 91 -7.68 -17.46 16.65
CA ARG A 91 -7.49 -18.41 17.77
C ARG A 91 -6.05 -18.86 17.99
N GLU A 92 -5.29 -19.06 16.92
CA GLU A 92 -3.93 -19.62 17.00
C GLU A 92 -2.87 -18.56 17.32
N LEU A 93 -3.13 -17.27 17.04
CA LEU A 93 -2.14 -16.22 17.15
C LEU A 93 -2.19 -15.44 18.46
N GLY A 94 -3.27 -15.62 19.25
CA GLY A 94 -3.47 -14.96 20.52
C GLY A 94 -3.77 -13.46 20.38
N TYR A 95 -4.77 -13.00 21.11
CA TYR A 95 -5.17 -11.59 21.21
C TYR A 95 -5.62 -11.29 22.64
N LYS A 96 -5.56 -10.03 23.07
CA LYS A 96 -5.88 -9.61 24.44
C LYS A 96 -7.32 -9.13 24.60
N ASN A 97 -7.94 -8.65 23.53
CA ASN A 97 -9.28 -8.08 23.53
C ASN A 97 -9.93 -8.16 22.14
N ASP A 98 -11.22 -7.78 22.08
CA ASP A 98 -12.02 -7.86 20.85
C ASP A 98 -11.47 -7.00 19.70
N HIS A 99 -10.88 -5.83 19.99
CA HIS A 99 -10.33 -4.96 18.97
C HIS A 99 -9.09 -5.57 18.30
N GLU A 100 -8.24 -6.23 19.08
CA GLU A 100 -7.11 -6.98 18.55
C GLU A 100 -7.56 -8.19 17.72
N ARG A 101 -8.60 -8.92 18.24
CA ARG A 101 -9.21 -10.04 17.50
C ARG A 101 -9.73 -9.59 16.12
N ASP A 102 -10.49 -8.51 16.10
CA ASP A 102 -11.15 -8.01 14.89
C ASP A 102 -10.13 -7.51 13.87
N ALA A 103 -9.10 -6.78 14.31
CA ALA A 103 -7.99 -6.38 13.46
C ALA A 103 -7.20 -7.57 12.90
N LEU A 104 -6.93 -8.58 13.74
CA LEU A 104 -6.23 -9.79 13.34
C LEU A 104 -7.06 -10.60 12.33
N ALA A 105 -8.36 -10.72 12.56
CA ALA A 105 -9.27 -11.42 11.66
C ALA A 105 -9.32 -10.75 10.28
N ALA A 106 -9.40 -9.41 10.23
CA ALA A 106 -9.36 -8.65 8.99
C ALA A 106 -8.04 -8.90 8.21
N ALA A 107 -6.90 -8.85 8.90
CA ALA A 107 -5.60 -9.09 8.31
C ALA A 107 -5.46 -10.52 7.77
N LEU A 108 -5.90 -11.52 8.52
CA LEU A 108 -5.88 -12.92 8.12
C LEU A 108 -6.82 -13.22 6.95
N ALA A 109 -8.02 -12.64 6.92
CA ALA A 109 -8.94 -12.77 5.81
C ALA A 109 -8.34 -12.19 4.51
N ALA A 110 -7.73 -11.02 4.60
CA ALA A 110 -7.02 -10.41 3.48
C ALA A 110 -5.85 -11.30 3.00
N PHE A 111 -5.04 -11.82 3.91
CA PHE A 111 -3.95 -12.74 3.56
C PHE A 111 -4.47 -14.01 2.89
N ARG A 112 -5.53 -14.64 3.41
CA ARG A 112 -6.14 -15.86 2.83
C ARG A 112 -6.58 -15.67 1.38
N LYS A 113 -7.08 -14.48 1.03
CA LYS A 113 -7.46 -14.14 -0.36
C LYS A 113 -6.29 -14.25 -1.33
N TYR A 114 -5.09 -13.90 -0.89
CA TYR A 114 -3.88 -13.87 -1.74
C TYR A 114 -2.94 -15.05 -1.52
N LYS A 115 -3.11 -15.84 -0.45
CA LYS A 115 -2.22 -16.93 -0.03
C LYS A 115 -1.79 -17.84 -1.18
N ASN A 116 -2.76 -18.34 -1.96
CA ASN A 116 -2.47 -19.26 -3.06
C ASN A 116 -1.64 -18.60 -4.17
N LYS A 117 -1.92 -17.32 -4.47
CA LYS A 117 -1.13 -16.54 -5.44
C LYS A 117 0.28 -16.30 -4.93
N PHE A 118 0.45 -15.98 -3.66
CA PHE A 118 1.77 -15.78 -3.04
C PHE A 118 2.61 -17.06 -3.07
N MET A 119 2.01 -18.20 -2.77
CA MET A 119 2.68 -19.51 -2.88
C MET A 119 3.10 -19.83 -4.32
N GLN A 120 2.29 -19.45 -5.32
CA GLN A 120 2.65 -19.61 -6.72
C GLN A 120 3.79 -18.68 -7.15
N VAL A 121 3.78 -17.44 -6.66
CA VAL A 121 4.87 -16.47 -6.88
C VAL A 121 6.18 -17.05 -6.35
N GLU A 122 6.21 -17.55 -5.12
CA GLU A 122 7.43 -18.15 -4.53
C GLU A 122 7.99 -19.33 -5.33
N LYS A 123 7.12 -20.10 -5.98
CA LYS A 123 7.54 -21.22 -6.83
C LYS A 123 8.03 -20.82 -8.22
N LYS A 124 7.54 -19.66 -8.73
CA LYS A 124 7.78 -19.22 -10.12
C LYS A 124 8.75 -18.04 -10.20
N ALA A 125 9.05 -17.38 -9.09
CA ALA A 125 9.93 -16.21 -9.07
C ALA A 125 11.33 -16.60 -9.56
N PRO A 126 11.93 -15.83 -10.49
CA PRO A 126 13.33 -15.99 -10.86
C PRO A 126 14.24 -15.72 -9.65
N ALA A 127 15.40 -16.39 -9.63
CA ALA A 127 16.34 -16.26 -8.50
C ALA A 127 16.89 -14.83 -8.32
N GLU A 128 16.89 -14.04 -9.38
CA GLU A 128 17.41 -12.67 -9.40
C GLU A 128 16.39 -11.62 -8.93
N VAL A 129 15.11 -12.01 -8.77
CA VAL A 129 14.01 -11.08 -8.40
C VAL A 129 13.48 -11.42 -7.03
N ASP A 130 13.32 -10.42 -6.17
CA ASP A 130 12.69 -10.60 -4.87
C ASP A 130 11.21 -11.00 -5.07
N PRO A 131 10.78 -12.19 -4.60
CA PRO A 131 9.38 -12.61 -4.69
C PRO A 131 8.39 -11.60 -4.11
N ASP A 132 8.79 -10.82 -3.12
CA ASP A 132 7.94 -9.84 -2.46
C ASP A 132 7.59 -8.67 -3.40
N GLU A 133 8.47 -8.30 -4.33
CA GLU A 133 8.18 -7.31 -5.37
C GLU A 133 7.14 -7.82 -6.37
N ILE A 134 7.27 -9.09 -6.77
CA ILE A 134 6.28 -9.76 -7.64
C ILE A 134 4.92 -9.83 -6.94
N LYS A 135 4.89 -10.21 -5.64
CA LYS A 135 3.66 -10.23 -4.84
C LYS A 135 3.00 -8.86 -4.78
N ALA A 136 3.79 -7.78 -4.70
CA ALA A 136 3.25 -6.42 -4.70
C ALA A 136 2.49 -6.09 -6.00
N LEU A 137 2.98 -6.51 -7.16
CA LEU A 137 2.28 -6.35 -8.44
C LEU A 137 1.03 -7.23 -8.52
N VAL A 138 1.12 -8.48 -8.05
CA VAL A 138 -0.01 -9.42 -8.03
C VAL A 138 -1.16 -8.90 -7.16
N VAL A 139 -0.87 -8.28 -6.02
CA VAL A 139 -1.89 -7.62 -5.17
C VAL A 139 -2.57 -6.47 -5.90
N ARG A 140 -1.86 -5.75 -6.75
CA ARG A 140 -2.38 -4.66 -7.59
C ARG A 140 -3.17 -5.13 -8.82
N GLY A 141 -3.26 -6.45 -9.04
CA GLY A 141 -4.08 -7.04 -10.09
C GLY A 141 -3.32 -7.58 -11.30
N TYR A 142 -1.99 -7.56 -11.29
CA TYR A 142 -1.20 -8.19 -12.34
C TYR A 142 -1.35 -9.72 -12.28
N SER A 143 -1.29 -10.39 -13.44
CA SER A 143 -1.05 -11.83 -13.45
C SER A 143 0.38 -12.13 -12.97
N ILE A 144 0.63 -13.35 -12.50
CA ILE A 144 1.97 -13.72 -12.03
C ILE A 144 2.99 -13.61 -13.17
N GLU A 145 2.60 -14.03 -14.35
CA GLU A 145 3.42 -13.99 -15.55
C GLU A 145 3.78 -12.55 -15.95
N ASN A 146 2.80 -11.64 -15.95
CA ASN A 146 3.04 -10.23 -16.26
C ASN A 146 3.88 -9.56 -15.17
N ALA A 147 3.64 -9.89 -13.89
CA ALA A 147 4.42 -9.36 -12.79
C ALA A 147 5.90 -9.80 -12.87
N ILE A 148 6.18 -11.04 -13.29
CA ILE A 148 7.55 -11.51 -13.52
C ILE A 148 8.17 -10.81 -14.74
N ALA A 149 7.40 -10.63 -15.81
CA ALA A 149 7.88 -9.98 -17.03
C ALA A 149 8.34 -8.53 -16.81
N GLU A 150 7.70 -7.80 -15.90
CA GLU A 150 8.12 -6.43 -15.51
C GLU A 150 9.57 -6.37 -14.99
N PHE A 151 10.04 -7.43 -14.35
CA PHE A 151 11.41 -7.51 -13.84
C PHE A 151 12.39 -8.17 -14.83
N SER A 152 11.88 -9.02 -15.72
CA SER A 152 12.71 -9.74 -16.71
C SER A 152 13.04 -8.88 -17.94
N HIS A 153 12.19 -7.90 -18.22
CA HIS A 153 12.41 -6.92 -19.28
C HIS A 153 12.34 -5.53 -18.62
N PRO A 154 13.49 -4.93 -18.26
CA PRO A 154 13.48 -3.51 -17.91
C PRO A 154 12.81 -2.80 -19.08
N PRO A 155 11.82 -1.91 -18.83
CA PRO A 155 11.16 -1.19 -19.92
C PRO A 155 12.25 -0.60 -20.78
N PRO A 156 12.17 -0.73 -22.13
CA PRO A 156 13.07 -0.03 -23.00
C PRO A 156 13.05 1.44 -22.54
N ALA A 157 14.20 2.08 -22.48
CA ALA A 157 14.36 3.46 -22.04
C ALA A 157 13.65 4.46 -23.00
N GLU A 158 12.57 4.02 -23.62
CA GLU A 158 11.72 4.75 -24.54
C GLU A 158 10.41 5.10 -23.85
N GLY A 159 10.30 6.39 -23.56
CA GLY A 159 9.02 7.00 -23.24
C GLY A 159 8.84 7.52 -21.82
N ARG A 160 9.88 8.06 -21.21
CA ARG A 160 9.61 9.24 -20.42
C ARG A 160 9.00 10.25 -21.42
N PRO A 161 7.72 10.68 -21.29
CA PRO A 161 7.24 11.78 -22.09
C PRO A 161 8.29 12.87 -21.94
N ALA A 162 8.94 13.24 -23.04
CA ALA A 162 9.85 14.38 -23.02
C ALA A 162 9.07 15.47 -22.27
N ALA A 163 9.65 15.99 -21.20
CA ALA A 163 9.08 17.16 -20.55
C ALA A 163 8.71 18.10 -21.70
N PRO A 164 7.49 18.63 -21.75
CA PRO A 164 7.09 19.50 -22.85
C PRO A 164 8.22 20.50 -23.03
N ALA A 165 8.78 20.53 -24.23
CA ALA A 165 9.85 21.48 -24.56
C ALA A 165 9.39 22.84 -24.04
N PRO A 166 10.24 23.60 -23.34
CA PRO A 166 9.85 24.93 -22.89
C PRO A 166 9.26 25.66 -24.11
N PRO A 167 8.09 26.28 -23.96
CA PRO A 167 7.46 26.97 -25.07
C PRO A 167 8.51 27.86 -25.74
N ALA A 168 8.58 27.78 -27.08
CA ALA A 168 9.47 28.64 -27.84
C ALA A 168 9.27 30.08 -27.32
N PRO A 169 10.34 30.83 -27.08
CA PRO A 169 10.20 32.20 -26.58
C PRO A 169 9.30 32.96 -27.53
N ASP A 170 8.23 33.52 -26.98
CA ASP A 170 7.31 34.38 -27.70
C ASP A 170 8.12 35.44 -28.45
N PRO A 171 7.86 35.68 -29.74
CA PRO A 171 8.60 36.70 -30.53
C PRO A 171 8.60 38.07 -29.83
N ASP A 172 7.57 38.38 -29.06
CA ASP A 172 7.49 39.62 -28.27
C ASP A 172 8.51 39.66 -27.13
N THR A 173 8.81 38.51 -26.48
CA THR A 173 9.82 38.44 -25.39
C THR A 173 11.25 38.57 -25.94
N ALA A 174 11.50 38.12 -27.17
CA ALA A 174 12.80 38.29 -27.81
C ALA A 174 13.04 39.75 -28.17
N ALA A 175 12.03 40.44 -28.71
CA ALA A 175 12.09 41.88 -29.01
C ALA A 175 12.30 42.74 -27.73
N LEU A 176 11.61 42.38 -26.61
CA LEU A 176 11.80 43.11 -25.37
C LEU A 176 13.20 42.95 -24.78
N ARG A 177 13.80 41.77 -24.88
CA ARG A 177 15.18 41.53 -24.43
C ARG A 177 16.19 42.29 -25.23
N GLN A 178 16.04 42.40 -26.57
CA GLN A 178 16.91 43.21 -27.43
C GLN A 178 16.77 44.70 -27.09
N HIS A 179 15.56 45.16 -26.77
CA HIS A 179 15.36 46.57 -26.42
C HIS A 179 15.98 46.93 -25.05
N ILE A 180 15.90 46.03 -24.08
CA ILE A 180 16.55 46.19 -22.78
C ILE A 180 18.08 46.21 -22.93
N GLN A 181 18.65 45.36 -23.80
CA GLN A 181 20.08 45.31 -24.02
C GLN A 181 20.58 46.60 -24.71
N GLN A 182 19.84 47.14 -25.69
CA GLN A 182 20.16 48.43 -26.32
C GLN A 182 20.11 49.62 -25.35
N LEU A 183 19.17 49.60 -24.39
CA LEU A 183 19.08 50.64 -23.38
C LEU A 183 20.20 50.56 -22.33
N SER A 184 20.72 49.35 -22.05
CA SER A 184 21.83 49.17 -21.11
C SER A 184 23.21 49.53 -21.70
N GLU A 185 23.34 49.57 -23.02
CA GLU A 185 24.58 49.97 -23.71
C GLU A 185 24.68 51.50 -23.93
N GLN A 186 23.63 52.26 -23.62
CA GLN A 186 23.59 53.73 -23.78
C GLN A 186 23.79 54.49 -22.46
N VAL A 187 24.11 53.81 -21.36
CA VAL A 187 24.47 54.36 -20.06
C VAL A 187 25.93 54.02 -19.78
#